data_9f3c81a4ad24aacc5f9c1af4ff535842
#
_entry.id   9f3c81a4ad24aacc5f9c1af4ff535842
#
_cell.length_a   1.000
_cell.length_b   1.000
_cell.length_c   1.000
_cell.angle_alpha   90.00
_cell.angle_beta   90.00
_cell.angle_gamma   90.00
#
_symmetry.space_group_name_H-M   'P 1'
#
loop_
_entity.id
_entity.type
_entity.pdbx_description
1 polymer ?
#
loop_
_entity_poly.entity_id
_entity_poly.type
_entity_poly.pdbx_seq_one_letter_code
_entity_poly.pdbx_strand_id
1 'polypeptide(L)'
;HDAIEAGFNHVVFIIRKDIEKEFKEIIGNRITSICNALNVTVDYAYQDLNDIPAALLEGRTKPWGTGQAVLCCKDVVKEPFVIINADDYYGKEGFKAVHEYLVNGGKSCMAGFVLKNTLSDNGGVTRGICKMDSENNLTEVVETKNIVKTTEGAETDGVSIDVNSLVSMNMWGL
;
A
#
# COMPACT_ATOMS: atom_id res chain seq x y z
N HIS A 1 -12.82 -6.90 0.16
CA HIS A 1 -13.52 -7.69 1.18
C HIS A 1 -12.69 -7.82 2.47
N ASP A 2 -11.44 -8.26 2.38
CA ASP A 2 -10.58 -8.53 3.55
C ASP A 2 -10.44 -7.33 4.49
N ALA A 3 -10.31 -6.11 3.95
CA ALA A 3 -10.29 -4.89 4.74
C ALA A 3 -11.63 -4.65 5.49
N ILE A 4 -12.76 -4.90 4.81
CA ILE A 4 -14.08 -4.73 5.43
C ILE A 4 -14.30 -5.78 6.53
N GLU A 5 -13.91 -7.03 6.31
CA GLU A 5 -13.96 -8.07 7.33
C GLU A 5 -13.07 -7.74 8.54
N ALA A 6 -11.97 -7.02 8.34
CA ALA A 6 -11.11 -6.55 9.42
C ALA A 6 -11.68 -5.38 10.21
N GLY A 7 -12.74 -4.70 9.72
CA GLY A 7 -13.42 -3.61 10.41
C GLY A 7 -13.29 -2.23 9.75
N PHE A 8 -12.57 -2.12 8.63
CA PHE A 8 -12.53 -0.85 7.87
C PHE A 8 -13.89 -0.57 7.24
N ASN A 9 -14.39 0.64 7.42
CA ASN A 9 -15.75 1.06 7.03
C ASN A 9 -15.78 2.18 6.00
N HIS A 10 -14.63 2.62 5.52
CA HIS A 10 -14.48 3.67 4.52
C HIS A 10 -13.39 3.30 3.51
N VAL A 11 -13.70 3.36 2.22
CA VAL A 11 -12.76 3.12 1.13
C VAL A 11 -12.56 4.41 0.35
N VAL A 12 -11.32 4.85 0.19
CA VAL A 12 -10.97 6.02 -0.63
C VAL A 12 -10.08 5.59 -1.78
N PHE A 13 -10.55 5.79 -3.01
CA PHE A 13 -9.74 5.58 -4.19
C PHE A 13 -8.95 6.82 -4.56
N ILE A 14 -7.63 6.69 -4.63
CA ILE A 14 -6.74 7.74 -5.11
C ILE A 14 -6.50 7.49 -6.60
N ILE A 15 -7.04 8.35 -7.43
CA ILE A 15 -6.94 8.24 -8.89
C ILE A 15 -6.57 9.59 -9.51
N ARG A 16 -6.15 9.59 -10.78
CA ARG A 16 -6.04 10.83 -11.54
C ARG A 16 -7.41 11.23 -12.08
N LYS A 17 -7.63 12.53 -12.23
CA LYS A 17 -8.90 13.07 -12.69
C LYS A 17 -9.26 12.65 -14.13
N ASP A 18 -8.25 12.50 -14.98
CA ASP A 18 -8.42 12.14 -16.39
C ASP A 18 -8.98 10.71 -16.60
N ILE A 19 -8.76 9.80 -15.65
CA ILE A 19 -9.27 8.42 -15.72
C ILE A 19 -10.56 8.21 -14.91
N GLU A 20 -11.10 9.23 -14.26
CA GLU A 20 -12.22 9.11 -13.31
C GLU A 20 -13.42 8.39 -13.92
N LYS A 21 -13.85 8.84 -15.10
CA LYS A 21 -15.04 8.30 -15.75
C LYS A 21 -14.88 6.81 -16.04
N GLU A 22 -13.79 6.45 -16.71
CA GLU A 22 -13.51 5.07 -17.07
C GLU A 22 -13.33 4.18 -15.85
N PHE A 23 -12.61 4.66 -14.84
CA PHE A 23 -12.40 3.93 -13.58
C PHE A 23 -13.74 3.66 -12.88
N LYS A 24 -14.62 4.66 -12.79
CA LYS A 24 -15.95 4.50 -12.17
C LYS A 24 -16.82 3.50 -12.92
N GLU A 25 -16.82 3.56 -14.26
CA GLU A 25 -17.60 2.65 -15.10
C GLU A 25 -17.14 1.20 -14.98
N ILE A 26 -15.84 0.94 -14.98
CA ILE A 26 -15.26 -0.42 -15.00
C ILE A 26 -15.18 -1.02 -13.59
N ILE A 27 -14.73 -0.25 -12.60
CA ILE A 27 -14.38 -0.73 -11.26
C ILE A 27 -15.24 -0.06 -10.18
N GLY A 28 -15.27 1.27 -10.17
CA GLY A 28 -15.79 2.06 -9.07
C GLY A 28 -17.24 1.78 -8.75
N ASN A 29 -18.13 1.74 -9.73
CA ASN A 29 -19.56 1.49 -9.54
C ASN A 29 -19.82 0.09 -8.94
N ARG A 30 -19.06 -0.92 -9.37
CA ARG A 30 -19.15 -2.28 -8.82
C ARG A 30 -18.72 -2.31 -7.35
N ILE A 31 -17.58 -1.70 -7.03
CA ILE A 31 -17.08 -1.66 -5.65
C ILE A 31 -18.04 -0.85 -4.76
N THR A 32 -18.52 0.29 -5.23
CA THR A 32 -19.50 1.11 -4.50
C THR A 32 -20.76 0.31 -4.16
N SER A 33 -21.29 -0.47 -5.12
CA SER A 33 -22.47 -1.30 -4.86
C SER A 33 -22.21 -2.37 -3.80
N ILE A 34 -21.05 -3.00 -3.82
CA ILE A 34 -20.64 -4.00 -2.81
C ILE A 34 -20.49 -3.32 -1.44
N CYS A 35 -19.78 -2.20 -1.38
CA CYS A 35 -19.55 -1.46 -0.14
C CYS A 35 -20.86 -0.98 0.49
N ASN A 36 -21.74 -0.40 -0.31
CA ASN A 36 -23.06 0.07 0.16
C ASN A 36 -23.90 -1.07 0.77
N ALA A 37 -23.87 -2.26 0.18
CA ALA A 37 -24.57 -3.42 0.73
C ALA A 37 -24.00 -3.88 2.09
N LEU A 38 -22.77 -3.47 2.43
CA LEU A 38 -22.07 -3.76 3.68
C LEU A 38 -21.99 -2.55 4.63
N ASN A 39 -22.72 -1.47 4.34
CA ASN A 39 -22.67 -0.20 5.07
C ASN A 39 -21.25 0.42 5.13
N VAL A 40 -20.48 0.28 4.06
CA VAL A 40 -19.15 0.87 3.90
C VAL A 40 -19.24 2.02 2.91
N THR A 41 -18.67 3.17 3.26
CA THR A 41 -18.63 4.35 2.39
C THR A 41 -17.52 4.25 1.36
N VAL A 42 -17.72 4.88 0.18
CA VAL A 42 -16.72 4.95 -0.87
C VAL A 42 -16.56 6.37 -1.35
N ASP A 43 -15.35 6.90 -1.29
CA ASP A 43 -15.00 8.23 -1.76
C ASP A 43 -13.81 8.18 -2.74
N TYR A 44 -13.53 9.34 -3.35
CA TYR A 44 -12.46 9.51 -4.32
C TYR A 44 -11.59 10.71 -3.94
N ALA A 45 -10.29 10.53 -3.98
CA ALA A 45 -9.31 11.61 -3.93
C ALA A 45 -8.56 11.65 -5.27
N TYR A 46 -8.18 12.85 -5.70
CA TYR A 46 -7.58 13.02 -7.01
C TYR A 46 -6.14 13.49 -6.87
N GLN A 47 -5.22 12.68 -7.40
CA GLN A 47 -3.83 13.07 -7.51
C GLN A 47 -3.65 14.03 -8.68
N ASP A 48 -3.26 15.26 -8.39
CA ASP A 48 -2.94 16.29 -9.40
C ASP A 48 -1.44 16.65 -9.33
N LEU A 49 -0.82 16.77 -10.52
CA LEU A 49 0.57 17.21 -10.64
C LEU A 49 0.78 18.63 -10.12
N ASN A 50 -0.25 19.45 -10.23
CA ASN A 50 -0.20 20.87 -9.88
C ASN A 50 -0.52 21.15 -8.40
N ASP A 51 -0.93 20.14 -7.63
CA ASP A 51 -1.22 20.28 -6.19
C ASP A 51 0.05 20.25 -5.34
N ILE A 52 1.02 21.12 -5.72
CA ILE A 52 2.28 21.36 -5.02
C ILE A 52 2.78 22.78 -5.32
N PRO A 53 3.75 23.29 -4.54
CA PRO A 53 4.38 24.59 -4.83
C PRO A 53 4.93 24.68 -6.27
N ALA A 54 4.59 25.76 -6.96
CA ALA A 54 4.93 25.98 -8.37
C ALA A 54 6.43 25.80 -8.69
N ALA A 55 7.31 26.15 -7.74
CA ALA A 55 8.76 26.01 -7.89
C ALA A 55 9.23 24.54 -8.07
N LEU A 56 8.40 23.56 -7.69
CA LEU A 56 8.71 22.13 -7.82
C LEU A 56 8.13 21.52 -9.10
N LEU A 57 7.36 22.28 -9.88
CA LEU A 57 6.69 21.80 -11.10
C LEU A 57 7.59 21.82 -12.33
N GLU A 58 8.64 22.65 -12.32
CA GLU A 58 9.46 22.90 -13.50
C GLU A 58 10.06 21.62 -14.08
N GLY A 59 9.75 21.33 -15.34
CA GLY A 59 10.25 20.17 -16.08
C GLY A 59 9.63 18.81 -15.70
N ARG A 60 8.67 18.76 -14.76
CA ARG A 60 8.07 17.49 -14.33
C ARG A 60 6.84 17.13 -15.14
N THR A 61 6.86 15.91 -15.70
CA THR A 61 5.74 15.34 -16.48
C THR A 61 5.15 14.08 -15.86
N LYS A 62 5.85 13.48 -14.88
CA LYS A 62 5.41 12.24 -14.23
C LYS A 62 4.63 12.55 -12.95
N PRO A 63 3.64 11.72 -12.57
CA PRO A 63 2.98 11.82 -11.28
C PRO A 63 3.98 11.83 -10.12
N TRP A 64 3.58 12.44 -9.02
CA TRP A 64 4.33 12.40 -7.77
C TRP A 64 4.25 11.01 -7.14
N GLY A 65 5.12 10.73 -6.17
CA GLY A 65 5.13 9.45 -5.47
C GLY A 65 3.92 9.23 -4.54
N THR A 66 3.92 8.09 -3.85
CA THR A 66 2.85 7.66 -2.93
C THR A 66 2.57 8.66 -1.81
N GLY A 67 3.59 9.34 -1.28
CA GLY A 67 3.39 10.36 -0.24
C GLY A 67 2.50 11.52 -0.68
N GLN A 68 2.66 12.04 -1.90
CA GLN A 68 1.80 13.09 -2.43
C GLN A 68 0.39 12.53 -2.76
N ALA A 69 0.29 11.30 -3.24
CA ALA A 69 -1.00 10.65 -3.45
C ALA A 69 -1.81 10.58 -2.14
N VAL A 70 -1.16 10.18 -1.05
CA VAL A 70 -1.81 10.15 0.29
C VAL A 70 -2.20 11.55 0.75
N LEU A 71 -1.35 12.56 0.52
CA LEU A 71 -1.65 13.95 0.87
C LEU A 71 -2.92 14.47 0.18
N CYS A 72 -3.25 13.98 -1.02
CA CYS A 72 -4.50 14.34 -1.69
C CYS A 72 -5.76 13.88 -0.93
N CYS A 73 -5.63 12.96 0.01
CA CYS A 73 -6.73 12.49 0.85
C CYS A 73 -7.01 13.38 2.07
N LYS A 74 -6.20 14.40 2.34
CA LYS A 74 -6.25 15.23 3.56
C LYS A 74 -7.63 15.82 3.89
N ASP A 75 -8.46 16.07 2.89
CA ASP A 75 -9.79 16.64 3.06
C ASP A 75 -10.90 15.56 3.14
N VAL A 76 -10.60 14.34 2.77
CA VAL A 76 -11.52 13.19 2.73
C VAL A 76 -11.33 12.28 3.94
N VAL A 77 -10.06 12.01 4.32
CA VAL A 77 -9.71 11.11 5.43
C VAL A 77 -9.34 11.93 6.66
N LYS A 78 -10.04 11.67 7.78
CA LYS A 78 -9.84 12.39 9.04
C LYS A 78 -9.56 11.45 10.23
N GLU A 79 -9.68 10.17 10.02
CA GLU A 79 -9.53 9.12 11.02
C GLU A 79 -8.33 8.24 10.68
N PRO A 80 -7.85 7.41 11.62
CA PRO A 80 -6.79 6.45 11.34
C PRO A 80 -7.12 5.60 10.11
N PHE A 81 -6.15 5.37 9.25
CA PHE A 81 -6.37 4.72 7.96
C PHE A 81 -5.22 3.80 7.57
N VAL A 82 -5.46 2.89 6.65
CA VAL A 82 -4.45 2.05 6.01
C VAL A 82 -4.28 2.45 4.54
N ILE A 83 -3.04 2.51 4.10
CA ILE A 83 -2.68 2.71 2.69
C ILE A 83 -2.29 1.36 2.10
N ILE A 84 -2.79 1.08 0.91
CA ILE A 84 -2.45 -0.12 0.14
C ILE A 84 -2.30 0.22 -1.35
N ASN A 85 -1.54 -0.58 -2.07
CA ASN A 85 -1.56 -0.57 -3.53
C ASN A 85 -2.82 -1.29 -4.04
N ALA A 86 -3.39 -0.82 -5.12
CA ALA A 86 -4.63 -1.37 -5.67
C ALA A 86 -4.46 -2.72 -6.40
N ASP A 87 -3.22 -3.06 -6.75
CA ASP A 87 -2.81 -4.22 -7.56
C ASP A 87 -2.07 -5.31 -6.73
N ASP A 88 -1.91 -5.10 -5.43
CA ASP A 88 -1.30 -6.08 -4.53
C ASP A 88 -2.36 -6.86 -3.72
N TYR A 89 -2.04 -8.09 -3.36
CA TYR A 89 -2.82 -8.92 -2.45
C TYR A 89 -2.14 -9.01 -1.08
N TYR A 90 -2.83 -8.58 -0.03
CA TYR A 90 -2.27 -8.45 1.33
C TYR A 90 -2.72 -9.56 2.29
N GLY A 91 -3.80 -10.29 1.95
CA GLY A 91 -4.40 -11.28 2.84
C GLY A 91 -5.14 -10.67 4.04
N LYS A 92 -5.98 -11.47 4.67
CA LYS A 92 -6.85 -11.05 5.78
C LYS A 92 -6.07 -10.63 7.02
N GLU A 93 -5.00 -11.37 7.35
CA GLU A 93 -4.23 -11.15 8.57
C GLU A 93 -3.51 -9.79 8.59
N GLY A 94 -3.03 -9.32 7.42
CA GLY A 94 -2.42 -7.99 7.31
C GLY A 94 -3.41 -6.88 7.67
N PHE A 95 -4.62 -6.93 7.10
CA PHE A 95 -5.67 -5.94 7.41
C PHE A 95 -6.10 -5.99 8.88
N LYS A 96 -6.29 -7.19 9.43
CA LYS A 96 -6.67 -7.38 10.82
C LYS A 96 -5.63 -6.81 11.78
N ALA A 97 -4.36 -7.14 11.58
CA ALA A 97 -3.26 -6.67 12.43
C ALA A 97 -3.14 -5.15 12.41
N VAL A 98 -3.20 -4.52 11.22
CA VAL A 98 -3.14 -3.06 11.09
C VAL A 98 -4.36 -2.40 11.74
N HIS A 99 -5.57 -2.92 11.48
CA HIS A 99 -6.80 -2.39 12.08
C HIS A 99 -6.75 -2.47 13.60
N GLU A 100 -6.44 -3.63 14.17
CA GLU A 100 -6.34 -3.82 15.63
C GLU A 100 -5.32 -2.86 16.25
N TYR A 101 -4.17 -2.65 15.62
CA TYR A 101 -3.16 -1.72 16.11
C TYR A 101 -3.68 -0.27 16.12
N LEU A 102 -4.33 0.18 15.06
CA LEU A 102 -4.83 1.55 14.95
C LEU A 102 -5.98 1.84 15.92
N VAL A 103 -6.97 0.94 16.02
CA VAL A 103 -8.13 1.15 16.94
C VAL A 103 -7.75 1.08 18.41
N ASN A 104 -6.63 0.45 18.75
CA ASN A 104 -6.07 0.45 20.10
C ASN A 104 -5.15 1.65 20.39
N GLY A 105 -5.17 2.68 19.55
CA GLY A 105 -4.43 3.92 19.74
C GLY A 105 -2.99 3.91 19.23
N GLY A 106 -2.64 2.95 18.39
CA GLY A 106 -1.37 2.94 17.65
C GLY A 106 -1.27 4.13 16.71
N LYS A 107 -0.09 4.73 16.59
CA LYS A 107 0.10 5.97 15.79
C LYS A 107 0.43 5.65 14.33
N SER A 108 1.45 4.87 14.11
CA SER A 108 1.91 4.49 12.77
C SER A 108 2.45 3.08 12.80
N CYS A 109 2.16 2.32 11.75
CA CYS A 109 2.68 0.96 11.59
C CYS A 109 2.86 0.62 10.11
N MET A 110 3.58 -0.43 9.86
CA MET A 110 3.67 -1.07 8.55
C MET A 110 3.50 -2.57 8.72
N ALA A 111 2.67 -3.19 7.89
CA ALA A 111 2.63 -4.64 7.83
C ALA A 111 3.86 -5.16 7.10
N GLY A 112 4.70 -5.93 7.80
CA GLY A 112 5.82 -6.65 7.23
C GLY A 112 5.38 -8.02 6.73
N PHE A 113 5.71 -8.34 5.47
CA PHE A 113 5.38 -9.63 4.86
C PHE A 113 6.62 -10.50 4.76
N VAL A 114 6.48 -11.79 5.03
CA VAL A 114 7.62 -12.71 4.92
C VAL A 114 8.00 -12.87 3.44
N LEU A 115 9.26 -12.60 3.10
CA LEU A 115 9.75 -12.53 1.71
C LEU A 115 9.33 -13.74 0.87
N LYS A 116 9.48 -14.97 1.37
CA LYS A 116 9.12 -16.19 0.64
C LYS A 116 7.68 -16.23 0.12
N ASN A 117 6.77 -15.54 0.82
CA ASN A 117 5.34 -15.49 0.46
C ASN A 117 5.05 -14.41 -0.60
N THR A 118 6.05 -13.61 -0.96
CA THR A 118 5.93 -12.48 -1.91
C THR A 118 6.75 -12.67 -3.17
N LEU A 119 7.44 -13.80 -3.30
CA LEU A 119 8.24 -14.15 -4.47
C LEU A 119 7.34 -14.61 -5.63
N SER A 120 7.83 -14.45 -6.85
CA SER A 120 7.18 -14.89 -8.07
C SER A 120 7.93 -16.05 -8.69
N ASP A 121 7.19 -17.03 -9.22
CA ASP A 121 7.77 -18.10 -10.05
C ASP A 121 8.04 -17.64 -11.49
N ASN A 122 7.57 -16.44 -11.88
CA ASN A 122 7.65 -15.91 -13.24
C ASN A 122 8.71 -14.82 -13.42
N GLY A 123 9.62 -14.64 -12.46
CA GLY A 123 10.72 -13.67 -12.55
C GLY A 123 11.03 -12.95 -11.26
N GLY A 124 12.02 -12.07 -11.30
CA GLY A 124 12.46 -11.29 -10.15
C GLY A 124 11.42 -10.26 -9.70
N VAL A 125 11.32 -10.07 -8.39
CA VAL A 125 10.48 -9.04 -7.77
C VAL A 125 11.33 -7.95 -7.14
N THR A 126 10.77 -6.76 -6.96
CA THR A 126 11.37 -5.68 -6.18
C THR A 126 10.66 -5.59 -4.84
N ARG A 127 11.39 -5.61 -3.74
CA ARG A 127 10.84 -5.50 -2.37
C ARG A 127 11.68 -4.56 -1.51
N GLY A 128 11.03 -3.87 -0.58
CA GLY A 128 11.70 -3.14 0.48
C GLY A 128 12.02 -4.07 1.65
N ILE A 129 13.26 -4.51 1.79
CA ILE A 129 13.68 -5.34 2.94
C ILE A 129 13.69 -4.47 4.19
N CYS A 130 12.96 -4.91 5.21
CA CYS A 130 12.77 -4.18 6.45
C CYS A 130 13.90 -4.51 7.45
N LYS A 131 14.46 -3.47 8.07
CA LYS A 131 15.30 -3.62 9.26
C LYS A 131 14.54 -3.09 10.48
N MET A 132 14.64 -3.78 11.58
CA MET A 132 13.95 -3.45 12.82
C MET A 132 14.92 -3.44 13.99
N ASP A 133 14.60 -2.65 15.00
CA ASP A 133 15.28 -2.71 16.29
C ASP A 133 14.73 -3.84 17.18
N SER A 134 15.27 -3.97 18.39
CA SER A 134 14.86 -4.98 19.36
C SER A 134 13.43 -4.83 19.89
N GLU A 135 12.80 -3.67 19.66
CA GLU A 135 11.43 -3.36 20.07
C GLU A 135 10.43 -3.50 18.90
N ASN A 136 10.88 -4.06 17.76
CA ASN A 136 10.13 -4.16 16.50
C ASN A 136 9.75 -2.82 15.86
N ASN A 137 10.50 -1.74 16.16
CA ASN A 137 10.32 -0.52 15.40
C ASN A 137 11.08 -0.63 14.07
N LEU A 138 10.43 -0.22 12.99
CA LEU A 138 11.03 -0.16 11.67
C LEU A 138 12.10 0.94 11.65
N THR A 139 13.34 0.57 11.40
CA THR A 139 14.48 1.51 11.36
C THR A 139 14.91 1.85 9.94
N GLU A 140 14.73 0.93 8.99
CA GLU A 140 15.11 1.13 7.60
C GLU A 140 14.28 0.23 6.68
N VAL A 141 14.03 0.71 5.45
CA VAL A 141 13.52 -0.09 4.34
C VAL A 141 14.51 0.01 3.18
N VAL A 142 15.14 -1.11 2.83
CA VAL A 142 16.13 -1.18 1.76
C VAL A 142 15.49 -1.72 0.50
N GLU A 143 15.27 -0.85 -0.51
CA GLU A 143 14.77 -1.29 -1.81
C GLU A 143 15.75 -2.26 -2.46
N THR A 144 15.34 -3.50 -2.65
CA THR A 144 16.12 -4.57 -3.27
C THR A 144 15.41 -5.03 -4.54
N LYS A 145 16.08 -4.90 -5.67
CA LYS A 145 15.53 -5.20 -7.00
C LYS A 145 15.91 -6.61 -7.42
N ASN A 146 15.12 -7.14 -8.35
CA ASN A 146 15.40 -8.41 -9.01
C ASN A 146 15.66 -9.58 -8.04
N ILE A 147 14.87 -9.66 -6.98
CA ILE A 147 14.90 -10.81 -6.07
C ILE A 147 14.27 -11.99 -6.79
N VAL A 148 15.05 -13.00 -7.09
CA VAL A 148 14.60 -14.21 -7.75
C VAL A 148 14.50 -15.37 -6.76
N LYS A 149 13.47 -16.19 -6.95
CA LYS A 149 13.30 -17.43 -6.20
C LYS A 149 14.27 -18.47 -6.75
N THR A 150 14.95 -19.18 -5.87
CA THR A 150 15.84 -20.29 -6.21
C THR A 150 15.38 -21.58 -5.54
N THR A 151 16.01 -22.71 -5.87
CA THR A 151 15.74 -24.01 -5.21
C THR A 151 16.08 -23.99 -3.73
N GLU A 152 17.05 -23.16 -3.34
CA GLU A 152 17.58 -23.07 -1.97
C GLU A 152 17.06 -21.83 -1.19
N GLY A 153 16.27 -20.97 -1.85
CA GLY A 153 15.76 -19.76 -1.20
C GLY A 153 15.48 -18.60 -2.13
N ALA A 154 16.17 -17.49 -1.93
CA ALA A 154 16.07 -16.30 -2.77
C ALA A 154 17.44 -15.63 -2.93
N GLU A 155 17.65 -14.97 -4.07
CA GLU A 155 18.89 -14.21 -4.33
C GLU A 155 18.61 -12.94 -5.12
N THR A 156 19.54 -11.98 -5.05
CA THR A 156 19.65 -10.83 -5.93
C THR A 156 21.10 -10.68 -6.37
N ASP A 157 21.35 -10.54 -7.68
CA ASP A 157 22.70 -10.38 -8.24
C ASP A 157 23.71 -11.42 -7.72
N GLY A 158 23.27 -12.67 -7.51
CA GLY A 158 24.09 -13.76 -6.98
C GLY A 158 24.35 -13.72 -5.47
N VAL A 159 23.72 -12.80 -4.74
CA VAL A 159 23.79 -12.71 -3.28
C VAL A 159 22.54 -13.31 -2.65
N SER A 160 22.71 -14.31 -1.79
CA SER A 160 21.61 -14.96 -1.08
C SER A 160 20.90 -13.99 -0.13
N ILE A 161 19.57 -14.07 -0.10
CA ILE A 161 18.73 -13.31 0.82
C ILE A 161 17.95 -14.28 1.70
N ASP A 162 17.87 -13.99 2.99
CA ASP A 162 17.05 -14.78 3.92
C ASP A 162 15.56 -14.65 3.53
N VAL A 163 14.98 -15.75 3.12
CA VAL A 163 13.57 -15.85 2.69
C VAL A 163 12.57 -15.58 3.82
N ASN A 164 13.02 -15.58 5.08
CA ASN A 164 12.20 -15.23 6.25
C ASN A 164 12.31 -13.74 6.60
N SER A 165 13.13 -12.96 5.90
CA SER A 165 13.18 -11.51 6.07
C SER A 165 11.80 -10.91 5.90
N LEU A 166 11.47 -9.89 6.68
CA LEU A 166 10.27 -9.09 6.47
C LEU A 166 10.50 -8.07 5.37
N VAL A 167 9.50 -7.91 4.53
CA VAL A 167 9.52 -6.95 3.42
C VAL A 167 8.29 -6.07 3.44
N SER A 168 8.46 -4.84 2.98
CA SER A 168 7.36 -3.92 2.70
C SER A 168 6.70 -4.26 1.37
N MET A 169 5.37 -4.28 1.39
CA MET A 169 4.50 -4.26 0.22
C MET A 169 3.64 -2.99 0.19
N ASN A 170 4.10 -1.92 0.84
CA ASN A 170 3.39 -0.63 0.95
C ASN A 170 2.05 -0.70 1.68
N MET A 171 1.92 -1.55 2.69
CA MET A 171 0.77 -1.55 3.60
C MET A 171 1.13 -0.77 4.86
N TRP A 172 0.67 0.48 4.95
CA TRP A 172 0.98 1.40 6.04
C TRP A 172 -0.28 1.84 6.77
N GLY A 173 -0.27 1.73 8.08
CA GLY A 173 -1.29 2.29 8.98
C GLY A 173 -0.83 3.63 9.57
N LEU A 174 -1.68 4.63 9.54
CA LEU A 174 -1.40 6.01 9.99
C LEU A 174 -2.59 6.58 10.76
#